data_1722b47cd8c6a673751cde0bcc28e6ac
#
_entry.id   1722b47cd8c6a673751cde0bcc28e6ac
#
_cell.length_a   1.000
_cell.length_b   1.000
_cell.length_c   1.000
_cell.angle_alpha   90.00
_cell.angle_beta   90.00
_cell.angle_gamma   90.00
#
_symmetry.space_group_name_H-M   'P 1'
#
loop_
_entity.id
_entity.type
_entity.pdbx_description
1 polymer ?
#
loop_
_entity_poly.entity_id
_entity_poly.type
_entity_poly.pdbx_seq_one_letter_code
_entity_poly.pdbx_strand_id
1 'polypeptide(L)'
;AHGLPCVICSTGLSAGEEARLEAASEQVPVFRSANMSLGVNVLIELCKQAVTLFGGEFDIEIVEKHHHNKLDAPSGTALMIADAINTRAGGAYEYVYDRHEVRQPRGRQELGISAVRGGGIVGDHDVLFCGPEEGVTLRHRAQSRGVFADGAVQAALFVDGRAPGYYTMSDLLR
;
A
#
# COMPACT_ATOMS: atom_id res chain seq x y z
N ALA A 1 17.05 10.66 -24.88
CA ALA A 1 16.01 9.72 -24.49
C ALA A 1 15.65 8.84 -25.69
N HIS A 2 15.44 7.54 -25.48
CA HIS A 2 15.18 6.59 -26.56
C HIS A 2 13.68 6.41 -26.86
N GLY A 3 12.81 7.21 -26.23
CA GLY A 3 11.35 7.15 -26.43
C GLY A 3 10.70 5.84 -25.98
N LEU A 4 11.32 5.10 -25.04
CA LEU A 4 10.82 3.81 -24.57
C LEU A 4 9.94 3.97 -23.32
N PRO A 5 8.81 3.25 -23.24
CA PRO A 5 8.04 3.12 -22.01
C PRO A 5 8.89 2.54 -20.87
N CYS A 6 8.64 2.97 -19.65
CA CYS A 6 9.39 2.53 -18.46
C CYS A 6 8.49 2.04 -17.36
N VAL A 7 8.86 0.93 -16.69
CA VAL A 7 8.23 0.44 -15.46
C VAL A 7 9.23 0.54 -14.32
N ILE A 8 8.93 1.34 -13.32
CA ILE A 8 9.81 1.64 -12.19
C ILE A 8 9.26 0.95 -10.94
N CYS A 9 9.96 -0.11 -10.50
CA CYS A 9 9.61 -0.92 -9.33
C CYS A 9 10.49 -0.61 -8.11
N SER A 10 11.49 0.28 -8.26
CA SER A 10 12.41 0.64 -7.17
C SER A 10 11.68 1.37 -6.06
N THR A 11 12.07 1.08 -4.81
CA THR A 11 11.58 1.77 -3.62
C THR A 11 12.62 2.75 -3.08
N GLY A 12 12.21 3.70 -2.24
CA GLY A 12 13.14 4.62 -1.57
C GLY A 12 13.72 5.69 -2.48
N LEU A 13 13.03 6.05 -3.55
CA LEU A 13 13.44 7.18 -4.39
C LEU A 13 13.33 8.49 -3.62
N SER A 14 14.32 9.36 -3.81
CA SER A 14 14.29 10.73 -3.29
C SER A 14 13.27 11.59 -4.04
N ALA A 15 12.85 12.70 -3.44
CA ALA A 15 11.95 13.65 -4.11
C ALA A 15 12.49 14.16 -5.45
N GLY A 16 13.82 14.33 -5.57
CA GLY A 16 14.45 14.73 -6.84
C GLY A 16 14.40 13.63 -7.92
N GLU A 17 14.45 12.35 -7.52
CA GLU A 17 14.30 11.23 -8.45
C GLU A 17 12.86 11.06 -8.89
N GLU A 18 11.89 11.20 -7.99
CA GLU A 18 10.46 11.19 -8.35
C GLU A 18 10.13 12.35 -9.32
N ALA A 19 10.60 13.56 -9.07
CA ALA A 19 10.41 14.70 -9.98
C ALA A 19 11.03 14.45 -11.39
N ARG A 20 12.14 13.72 -11.47
CA ARG A 20 12.73 13.32 -12.76
C ARG A 20 11.87 12.30 -13.50
N LEU A 21 11.20 11.40 -12.80
CA LEU A 21 10.25 10.44 -13.39
C LEU A 21 9.01 11.17 -13.92
N GLU A 22 8.48 12.13 -13.14
CA GLU A 22 7.37 12.99 -13.56
C GLU A 22 7.72 13.76 -14.83
N ALA A 23 8.87 14.43 -14.87
CA ALA A 23 9.34 15.14 -16.07
C ALA A 23 9.54 14.20 -17.27
N ALA A 24 10.03 12.98 -17.06
CA ALA A 24 10.17 11.99 -18.13
C ALA A 24 8.81 11.52 -18.67
N SER A 25 7.79 11.48 -17.83
CA SER A 25 6.44 11.06 -18.21
C SER A 25 5.75 12.00 -19.20
N GLU A 26 6.21 13.24 -19.32
CA GLU A 26 5.75 14.17 -20.35
C GLU A 26 6.13 13.72 -21.77
N GLN A 27 7.16 12.87 -21.90
CA GLN A 27 7.70 12.43 -23.20
C GLN A 27 7.47 10.94 -23.49
N VAL A 28 7.37 10.10 -22.45
CA VAL A 28 7.20 8.66 -22.57
C VAL A 28 6.23 8.14 -21.49
N PRO A 29 5.56 7.01 -21.71
CA PRO A 29 4.80 6.37 -20.63
C PRO A 29 5.73 5.92 -19.50
N VAL A 30 5.48 6.37 -18.28
CA VAL A 30 6.20 5.95 -17.07
C VAL A 30 5.21 5.32 -16.10
N PHE A 31 5.38 4.03 -15.81
CA PHE A 31 4.62 3.33 -14.80
C PHE A 31 5.43 3.28 -13.50
N ARG A 32 4.85 3.72 -12.40
CA ARG A 32 5.50 3.77 -11.09
C ARG A 32 4.65 3.12 -10.02
N SER A 33 5.23 2.17 -9.28
CA SER A 33 4.63 1.66 -8.05
C SER A 33 5.69 1.23 -7.05
N ALA A 34 5.47 1.53 -5.77
CA ALA A 34 6.29 1.04 -4.66
C ALA A 34 5.99 -0.42 -4.32
N ASN A 35 4.82 -0.94 -4.73
CA ASN A 35 4.48 -2.35 -4.61
C ASN A 35 3.73 -2.82 -5.86
N MET A 36 4.31 -3.77 -6.58
CA MET A 36 3.78 -4.29 -7.85
C MET A 36 2.72 -5.38 -7.67
N SER A 37 2.44 -5.85 -6.45
CA SER A 37 1.39 -6.87 -6.23
C SER A 37 0.02 -6.32 -6.58
N LEU A 38 -0.64 -6.95 -7.55
CA LEU A 38 -2.03 -6.63 -7.91
C LEU A 38 -2.95 -6.78 -6.68
N GLY A 39 -2.80 -7.87 -5.93
CA GLY A 39 -3.62 -8.14 -4.74
C GLY A 39 -3.47 -7.09 -3.63
N VAL A 40 -2.25 -6.56 -3.40
CA VAL A 40 -2.03 -5.47 -2.45
C VAL A 40 -2.74 -4.19 -2.91
N ASN A 41 -2.66 -3.86 -4.19
CA ASN A 41 -3.29 -2.65 -4.72
C ASN A 41 -4.83 -2.77 -4.74
N VAL A 42 -5.37 -3.96 -5.01
CA VAL A 42 -6.82 -4.24 -4.83
C VAL A 42 -7.21 -4.06 -3.36
N LEU A 43 -6.43 -4.61 -2.41
CA LEU A 43 -6.67 -4.40 -0.97
C LEU A 43 -6.73 -2.91 -0.62
N ILE A 44 -5.80 -2.11 -1.12
CA ILE A 44 -5.77 -0.65 -0.90
C ILE A 44 -7.06 0.01 -1.41
N GLU A 45 -7.50 -0.30 -2.62
CA GLU A 45 -8.73 0.29 -3.18
C GLU A 45 -9.97 -0.11 -2.37
N LEU A 46 -10.04 -1.37 -1.91
CA LEU A 46 -11.12 -1.82 -1.01
C LEU A 46 -11.08 -1.09 0.35
N CYS A 47 -9.89 -0.87 0.91
CA CYS A 47 -9.74 -0.10 2.16
C CYS A 47 -10.20 1.35 2.00
N LYS A 48 -9.89 2.00 0.88
CA LYS A 48 -10.38 3.36 0.56
C LYS A 48 -11.90 3.42 0.49
N GLN A 49 -12.53 2.39 -0.08
CA GLN A 49 -14.00 2.30 -0.11
C GLN A 49 -14.55 2.07 1.29
N ALA A 50 -13.98 1.12 2.06
CA ALA A 50 -14.43 0.79 3.40
C ALA A 50 -14.39 2.01 4.33
N VAL A 51 -13.26 2.75 4.39
CA VAL A 51 -13.17 3.94 5.25
C VAL A 51 -14.17 5.02 4.86
N THR A 52 -14.53 5.14 3.60
CA THR A 52 -15.56 6.09 3.15
C THR A 52 -16.96 5.65 3.60
N LEU A 53 -17.27 4.35 3.51
CA LEU A 53 -18.58 3.80 3.85
C LEU A 53 -18.81 3.75 5.36
N PHE A 54 -17.78 3.44 6.15
CA PHE A 54 -17.88 3.39 7.62
C PHE A 54 -17.83 4.76 8.30
N GLY A 55 -17.40 5.82 7.59
CA GLY A 55 -17.55 7.21 8.04
C GLY A 55 -16.87 7.57 9.36
N GLY A 56 -15.84 6.83 9.78
CA GLY A 56 -15.13 7.06 11.04
C GLY A 56 -15.80 6.41 12.29
N GLU A 57 -16.87 5.64 12.10
CA GLU A 57 -17.54 4.90 13.20
C GLU A 57 -16.78 3.62 13.58
N PHE A 58 -15.91 3.13 12.70
CA PHE A 58 -15.12 1.93 12.89
C PHE A 58 -13.67 2.27 13.25
N ASP A 59 -13.14 1.59 14.25
CA ASP A 59 -11.71 1.61 14.55
C ASP A 59 -10.92 0.87 13.49
N ILE A 60 -9.75 1.39 13.11
CA ILE A 60 -8.94 0.80 12.05
C ILE A 60 -7.62 0.31 12.63
N GLU A 61 -7.33 -0.98 12.40
CA GLU A 61 -6.07 -1.62 12.81
C GLU A 61 -5.46 -2.37 11.61
N ILE A 62 -4.17 -2.25 11.43
CA ILE A 62 -3.39 -3.00 10.44
C ILE A 62 -2.48 -3.97 11.16
N VAL A 63 -2.53 -5.25 10.81
CA VAL A 63 -1.62 -6.28 11.33
C VAL A 63 -0.84 -6.85 10.16
N GLU A 64 0.47 -6.59 10.13
CA GLU A 64 1.35 -7.12 9.10
C GLU A 64 2.27 -8.22 9.65
N LYS A 65 2.56 -9.22 8.82
CA LYS A 65 3.39 -10.37 9.21
C LYS A 65 4.41 -10.66 8.13
N HIS A 66 5.67 -10.78 8.51
CA HIS A 66 6.78 -11.12 7.62
C HIS A 66 7.75 -12.10 8.26
N HIS A 67 8.67 -12.60 7.45
CA HIS A 67 9.74 -13.50 7.89
C HIS A 67 10.63 -12.86 8.97
N HIS A 68 11.30 -13.70 9.75
CA HIS A 68 12.10 -13.27 10.90
C HIS A 68 13.29 -12.35 10.53
N ASN A 69 13.75 -12.38 9.28
CA ASN A 69 14.87 -11.56 8.80
C ASN A 69 14.47 -10.16 8.30
N LYS A 70 13.16 -9.80 8.32
CA LYS A 70 12.74 -8.47 7.87
C LYS A 70 13.10 -7.41 8.92
N LEU A 71 13.90 -6.42 8.52
CA LEU A 71 14.45 -5.40 9.42
C LEU A 71 13.47 -4.27 9.70
N ASP A 72 12.79 -3.78 8.66
CA ASP A 72 11.83 -2.69 8.80
C ASP A 72 10.53 -3.19 9.47
N ALA A 73 10.06 -2.44 10.45
CA ALA A 73 8.78 -2.62 11.14
C ALA A 73 8.21 -1.23 11.50
N PRO A 74 6.98 -0.92 11.03
CA PRO A 74 6.16 -1.71 10.12
C PRO A 74 6.73 -1.79 8.69
N SER A 75 6.19 -2.72 7.89
CA SER A 75 6.58 -2.86 6.49
C SER A 75 6.17 -1.66 5.65
N GLY A 76 6.93 -1.35 4.59
CA GLY A 76 6.55 -0.29 3.65
C GLY A 76 5.15 -0.48 3.04
N THR A 77 4.71 -1.73 2.84
CA THR A 77 3.35 -2.03 2.35
C THR A 77 2.29 -1.69 3.40
N ALA A 78 2.54 -1.95 4.68
CA ALA A 78 1.60 -1.57 5.74
C ALA A 78 1.46 -0.04 5.84
N LEU A 79 2.57 0.69 5.74
CA LEU A 79 2.56 2.16 5.68
C LEU A 79 1.81 2.67 4.44
N MET A 80 2.04 2.07 3.27
CA MET A 80 1.33 2.43 2.04
C MET A 80 -0.19 2.23 2.17
N ILE A 81 -0.65 1.17 2.83
CA ILE A 81 -2.06 0.94 3.12
C ILE A 81 -2.59 2.01 4.08
N ALA A 82 -1.85 2.29 5.16
CA ALA A 82 -2.22 3.32 6.15
C ALA A 82 -2.32 4.71 5.52
N ASP A 83 -1.35 5.09 4.69
CA ASP A 83 -1.32 6.37 3.98
C ASP A 83 -2.51 6.51 3.03
N ALA A 84 -2.87 5.45 2.32
CA ALA A 84 -4.01 5.45 1.41
C ALA A 84 -5.35 5.62 2.15
N ILE A 85 -5.51 4.93 3.30
CA ILE A 85 -6.67 5.07 4.18
C ILE A 85 -6.73 6.50 4.73
N ASN A 86 -5.62 7.00 5.28
CA ASN A 86 -5.56 8.31 5.91
C ASN A 86 -5.78 9.44 4.91
N THR A 87 -5.17 9.35 3.73
CA THR A 87 -5.42 10.31 2.64
C THR A 87 -6.89 10.33 2.25
N ARG A 88 -7.54 9.16 2.12
CA ARG A 88 -8.96 9.05 1.80
C ARG A 88 -9.86 9.63 2.90
N ALA A 89 -9.44 9.54 4.15
CA ALA A 89 -10.11 10.12 5.32
C ALA A 89 -9.79 11.60 5.55
N GLY A 90 -9.06 12.26 4.64
CA GLY A 90 -8.71 13.68 4.77
C GLY A 90 -7.61 13.98 5.80
N GLY A 91 -6.77 13.00 6.14
CA GLY A 91 -5.68 13.15 7.11
C GLY A 91 -6.15 13.07 8.57
N ALA A 92 -7.28 12.42 8.82
CA ALA A 92 -7.91 12.42 10.13
C ALA A 92 -7.24 11.49 11.16
N TYR A 93 -6.38 10.56 10.72
CA TYR A 93 -5.82 9.53 11.58
C TYR A 93 -4.37 9.80 11.97
N GLU A 94 -4.07 9.54 13.24
CA GLU A 94 -2.73 9.47 13.82
C GLU A 94 -2.27 8.00 13.85
N TYR A 95 -1.03 7.71 13.43
CA TYR A 95 -0.49 6.35 13.41
C TYR A 95 0.03 5.94 14.79
N VAL A 96 -0.43 4.79 15.28
CA VAL A 96 -0.01 4.20 16.54
C VAL A 96 0.62 2.84 16.29
N TYR A 97 1.94 2.74 16.52
CA TYR A 97 2.73 1.53 16.22
C TYR A 97 2.77 0.51 17.35
N ASP A 98 2.54 0.96 18.57
CA ASP A 98 2.59 0.10 19.75
C ASP A 98 1.74 0.70 20.88
N ARG A 99 1.02 -0.17 21.61
CA ARG A 99 0.11 0.24 22.69
C ARG A 99 0.58 -0.19 24.08
N HIS A 100 1.67 -0.99 24.18
CA HIS A 100 2.06 -1.54 25.47
C HIS A 100 2.63 -0.48 26.42
N GLU A 101 3.23 0.58 25.89
CA GLU A 101 3.80 1.68 26.70
C GLU A 101 2.74 2.62 27.26
N VAL A 102 1.54 2.62 26.71
CA VAL A 102 0.49 3.59 27.06
C VAL A 102 -0.74 2.85 27.62
N ARG A 103 -0.96 2.99 28.93
CA ARG A 103 -2.12 2.37 29.61
C ARG A 103 -3.35 3.29 29.56
N GLN A 104 -3.97 3.40 28.39
CA GLN A 104 -5.19 4.15 28.16
C GLN A 104 -6.09 3.50 27.11
N PRO A 105 -7.40 3.81 27.11
CA PRO A 105 -8.27 3.42 26.01
C PRO A 105 -7.80 3.99 24.67
N ARG A 106 -8.09 3.29 23.59
CA ARG A 106 -7.84 3.74 22.23
C ARG A 106 -8.60 5.03 21.91
N GLY A 107 -7.93 5.97 21.23
CA GLY A 107 -8.57 7.15 20.64
C GLY A 107 -9.28 6.83 19.33
N ARG A 108 -10.33 7.57 19.00
CA ARG A 108 -11.10 7.39 17.75
C ARG A 108 -10.30 7.74 16.48
N GLN A 109 -9.37 8.68 16.58
CA GLN A 109 -8.54 9.13 15.46
C GLN A 109 -7.21 8.37 15.34
N GLU A 110 -7.10 7.22 15.98
CA GLU A 110 -5.93 6.39 15.86
C GLU A 110 -6.09 5.37 14.73
N LEU A 111 -5.03 5.15 13.96
CA LEU A 111 -4.87 4.03 13.06
C LEU A 111 -3.71 3.19 13.59
N GLY A 112 -4.03 2.03 14.15
CA GLY A 112 -3.02 1.15 14.74
C GLY A 112 -2.29 0.33 13.66
N ILE A 113 -0.97 0.14 13.84
CA ILE A 113 -0.16 -0.67 12.94
C ILE A 113 0.73 -1.59 13.76
N SER A 114 0.45 -2.89 13.71
CA SER A 114 1.18 -3.92 14.45
C SER A 114 1.99 -4.81 13.52
N ALA A 115 3.25 -5.10 13.89
CA ALA A 115 4.17 -5.91 13.11
C ALA A 115 4.47 -7.25 13.79
N VAL A 116 4.29 -8.35 13.05
CA VAL A 116 4.66 -9.70 13.47
C VAL A 116 5.84 -10.20 12.64
N ARG A 117 6.83 -10.81 13.28
CA ARG A 117 8.01 -11.42 12.64
C ARG A 117 8.10 -12.89 13.00
N GLY A 118 8.15 -13.79 11.97
CA GLY A 118 8.24 -15.22 12.23
C GLY A 118 8.43 -16.06 10.98
N GLY A 119 9.17 -17.14 11.12
CA GLY A 119 9.37 -18.13 10.07
C GLY A 119 9.79 -17.55 8.72
N GLY A 120 9.18 -18.07 7.65
CA GLY A 120 9.40 -17.67 6.27
C GLY A 120 8.22 -16.91 5.64
N ILE A 121 7.39 -16.25 6.43
CA ILE A 121 6.21 -15.52 5.92
C ILE A 121 6.65 -14.48 4.88
N VAL A 122 6.12 -14.58 3.68
CA VAL A 122 6.49 -13.70 2.56
C VAL A 122 5.96 -12.28 2.76
N GLY A 123 4.72 -12.18 3.22
CA GLY A 123 4.06 -10.92 3.53
C GLY A 123 2.54 -11.10 3.61
N ASP A 124 2.00 -10.97 4.81
CA ASP A 124 0.56 -10.95 5.08
C ASP A 124 0.18 -9.56 5.59
N HIS A 125 -0.95 -9.03 5.16
CA HIS A 125 -1.49 -7.75 5.63
C HIS A 125 -2.98 -7.93 5.90
N ASP A 126 -3.37 -7.75 7.15
CA ASP A 126 -4.76 -7.75 7.59
C ASP A 126 -5.14 -6.31 7.95
N VAL A 127 -6.21 -5.80 7.35
CA VAL A 127 -6.81 -4.51 7.71
C VAL A 127 -8.15 -4.77 8.36
N LEU A 128 -8.25 -4.43 9.64
CA LEU A 128 -9.42 -4.64 10.46
C LEU A 128 -10.18 -3.33 10.59
N PHE A 129 -11.47 -3.37 10.29
CA PHE A 129 -12.42 -2.31 10.58
C PHE A 129 -13.34 -2.83 11.69
N CYS A 130 -13.21 -2.28 12.89
CA CYS A 130 -13.84 -2.78 14.11
C CYS A 130 -14.94 -1.81 14.55
N GLY A 131 -16.18 -2.19 14.33
CA GLY A 131 -17.37 -1.49 14.84
C GLY A 131 -17.75 -1.97 16.24
N PRO A 132 -18.77 -1.37 16.86
CA PRO A 132 -19.20 -1.71 18.23
C PRO A 132 -19.75 -3.13 18.36
N GLU A 133 -20.39 -3.69 17.34
CA GLU A 133 -21.05 -5.01 17.37
C GLU A 133 -20.65 -5.91 16.20
N GLU A 134 -19.87 -5.40 15.25
CA GLU A 134 -19.38 -6.15 14.08
C GLU A 134 -17.99 -5.71 13.67
N GLY A 135 -17.35 -6.50 12.84
CA GLY A 135 -16.05 -6.15 12.26
C GLY A 135 -15.90 -6.69 10.84
N VAL A 136 -15.15 -5.96 10.03
CA VAL A 136 -14.79 -6.39 8.69
C VAL A 136 -13.26 -6.48 8.60
N THR A 137 -12.74 -7.59 8.08
CA THR A 137 -11.31 -7.78 7.86
C THR A 137 -11.05 -7.98 6.37
N LEU A 138 -10.23 -7.09 5.81
CA LEU A 138 -9.69 -7.24 4.47
C LEU A 138 -8.27 -7.79 4.57
N ARG A 139 -7.98 -8.91 3.88
CA ARG A 139 -6.69 -9.59 3.98
C ARG A 139 -6.06 -9.84 2.63
N HIS A 140 -4.77 -9.58 2.56
CA HIS A 140 -3.88 -10.04 1.50
C HIS A 140 -2.80 -10.94 2.09
N ARG A 141 -2.50 -12.06 1.40
CA ARG A 141 -1.38 -12.96 1.71
C ARG A 141 -0.57 -13.23 0.45
N ALA A 142 0.70 -12.91 0.48
CA ALA A 142 1.64 -13.30 -0.56
C ALA A 142 2.12 -14.74 -0.32
N GLN A 143 1.91 -15.63 -1.27
CA GLN A 143 2.41 -17.01 -1.21
C GLN A 143 3.86 -17.14 -1.68
N SER A 144 4.28 -16.26 -2.59
CA SER A 144 5.65 -16.17 -3.08
C SER A 144 5.98 -14.74 -3.50
N ARG A 145 7.27 -14.46 -3.71
CA ARG A 145 7.72 -13.18 -4.30
C ARG A 145 7.34 -13.01 -5.78
N GLY A 146 6.90 -14.09 -6.44
CA GLY A 146 6.42 -14.07 -7.83
C GLY A 146 5.31 -13.06 -8.07
N VAL A 147 4.46 -12.78 -7.07
CA VAL A 147 3.37 -11.80 -7.20
C VAL A 147 3.86 -10.40 -7.61
N PHE A 148 5.08 -10.02 -7.24
CA PHE A 148 5.66 -8.73 -7.63
C PHE A 148 6.19 -8.76 -9.07
N ALA A 149 6.79 -9.87 -9.50
CA ALA A 149 7.25 -10.06 -10.87
C ALA A 149 6.07 -10.12 -11.85
N ASP A 150 5.01 -10.86 -11.50
CA ASP A 150 3.79 -10.92 -12.29
C ASP A 150 3.16 -9.54 -12.49
N GLY A 151 3.07 -8.76 -11.40
CA GLY A 151 2.56 -7.38 -11.46
C GLY A 151 3.45 -6.46 -12.31
N ALA A 152 4.78 -6.61 -12.26
CA ALA A 152 5.69 -5.83 -13.10
C ALA A 152 5.50 -6.16 -14.60
N VAL A 153 5.29 -7.44 -14.94
CA VAL A 153 4.98 -7.85 -16.31
C VAL A 153 3.64 -7.27 -16.77
N GLN A 154 2.61 -7.33 -15.92
CA GLN A 154 1.31 -6.72 -16.24
C GLN A 154 1.42 -5.20 -16.46
N ALA A 155 2.20 -4.51 -15.62
CA ALA A 155 2.47 -3.08 -15.80
C ALA A 155 3.21 -2.79 -17.12
N ALA A 156 4.16 -3.64 -17.51
CA ALA A 156 4.87 -3.50 -18.78
C ALA A 156 3.92 -3.68 -19.99
N LEU A 157 3.05 -4.68 -19.95
CA LEU A 157 2.01 -4.87 -20.96
C LEU A 157 1.00 -3.72 -20.99
N PHE A 158 0.68 -3.16 -19.82
CA PHE A 158 -0.25 -2.05 -19.72
C PHE A 158 0.29 -0.76 -20.35
N VAL A 159 1.58 -0.44 -20.18
CA VAL A 159 2.16 0.80 -20.73
C VAL A 159 2.54 0.68 -22.20
N ASP A 160 2.57 -0.51 -22.75
CA ASP A 160 2.86 -0.74 -24.17
C ASP A 160 1.80 -0.04 -25.04
N GLY A 161 2.25 0.83 -25.94
CA GLY A 161 1.39 1.62 -26.82
C GLY A 161 0.59 2.73 -26.14
N ARG A 162 0.78 3.01 -24.84
CA ARG A 162 0.15 4.15 -24.16
C ARG A 162 0.78 5.47 -24.57
N ALA A 163 0.01 6.55 -24.48
CA ALA A 163 0.51 7.91 -24.63
C ALA A 163 1.49 8.27 -23.51
N PRO A 164 2.37 9.26 -23.70
CA PRO A 164 3.15 9.84 -22.61
C PRO A 164 2.28 10.15 -21.41
N GLY A 165 2.73 9.84 -20.21
CA GLY A 165 1.96 10.02 -18.97
C GLY A 165 2.57 9.26 -17.80
N TYR A 166 2.18 9.66 -16.58
CA TYR A 166 2.56 9.00 -15.35
C TYR A 166 1.44 8.04 -14.92
N TYR A 167 1.74 6.75 -14.94
CA TYR A 167 0.77 5.67 -14.66
C TYR A 167 1.12 4.95 -13.35
N THR A 168 0.09 4.47 -12.69
CA THR A 168 0.17 3.79 -11.40
C THR A 168 -0.61 2.48 -11.42
N MET A 169 -0.54 1.72 -10.32
CA MET A 169 -1.38 0.52 -10.17
C MET A 169 -2.87 0.85 -10.15
N SER A 170 -3.28 2.03 -9.69
CA SER A 170 -4.69 2.45 -9.75
C SER A 170 -5.18 2.63 -11.19
N ASP A 171 -4.31 2.98 -12.13
CA ASP A 171 -4.67 3.08 -13.55
C ASP A 171 -4.77 1.72 -14.22
N LEU A 172 -3.96 0.76 -13.77
CA LEU A 172 -4.02 -0.63 -14.25
C LEU A 172 -5.27 -1.35 -13.75
N LEU A 173 -5.83 -0.96 -12.59
CA LEU A 173 -7.00 -1.58 -11.97
C LEU A 173 -8.35 -1.05 -12.49
N ARG A 174 -8.34 -0.01 -13.29
CA ARG A 174 -9.55 0.58 -13.91
C ARG A 174 -9.90 -0.08 -15.23
#